data_41e1fedf48399375557ec561c3679125
#
_entry.id   41e1fedf48399375557ec561c3679125
#
_cell.length_a   1.000
_cell.length_b   1.000
_cell.length_c   1.000
_cell.angle_alpha   90.00
_cell.angle_beta   90.00
_cell.angle_gamma   90.00
#
_symmetry.space_group_name_H-M   'P 1'
#
loop_
_entity.id
_entity.type
_entity.pdbx_description
1 polymer ?
#
loop_
_entity_poly.entity_id
_entity_poly.type
_entity_poly.pdbx_seq_one_letter_code
_entity_poly.pdbx_strand_id
1 'polypeptide(L)'
;MAAVNEWIHAEHAESYLGRADRIPHRTEGEATLLELLPPTTSRVLDLGSGDGRLLGFVLNKFPNAEAVALDFSPTMLEKLRQRFHGNSNVSVSDHNLDNPLPPLGEFDAVVSSFAIHHCTHERKRDLYEEIFRLLAPGGVFCNLEHVASATQKLHVDFLSSIGYTPETEDPSNKLLDLHIQLQWLRSIGYEDVDCFWKWRELALMAGRKPA
;
A
#
# COMPACT_ATOMS: atom_id res chain seq x y z
N MET A 1 -20.47 17.50 -1.04
CA MET A 1 -20.50 16.29 -1.89
C MET A 1 -19.19 15.57 -1.61
N ALA A 2 -19.22 14.29 -1.23
CA ALA A 2 -17.99 13.50 -1.11
C ALA A 2 -17.29 13.51 -2.48
N ALA A 3 -15.97 13.74 -2.51
CA ALA A 3 -15.22 13.66 -3.75
C ALA A 3 -15.39 12.24 -4.30
N VAL A 4 -15.79 12.15 -5.56
CA VAL A 4 -15.87 10.85 -6.25
C VAL A 4 -14.44 10.30 -6.33
N ASN A 5 -14.24 9.10 -5.83
CA ASN A 5 -12.95 8.44 -5.95
C ASN A 5 -12.75 8.02 -7.42
N GLU A 6 -11.78 8.64 -8.10
CA GLU A 6 -11.55 8.48 -9.54
C GLU A 6 -11.17 7.05 -9.95
N TRP A 7 -10.71 6.24 -9.00
CA TRP A 7 -10.31 4.84 -9.23
C TRP A 7 -11.45 3.89 -9.62
N ILE A 8 -12.72 4.34 -9.50
CA ILE A 8 -13.87 3.62 -10.06
C ILE A 8 -13.95 3.74 -11.60
N HIS A 9 -13.24 4.73 -12.20
CA HIS A 9 -13.24 4.94 -13.65
C HIS A 9 -12.12 4.13 -14.32
N ALA A 10 -12.48 3.34 -15.32
CA ALA A 10 -11.54 2.48 -16.05
C ALA A 10 -10.38 3.27 -16.66
N GLU A 11 -10.66 4.44 -17.26
CA GLU A 11 -9.64 5.29 -17.89
C GLU A 11 -8.55 5.73 -16.91
N HIS A 12 -8.91 6.05 -15.65
CA HIS A 12 -7.94 6.44 -14.62
C HIS A 12 -7.06 5.23 -14.25
N ALA A 13 -7.67 4.07 -13.98
CA ALA A 13 -6.97 2.84 -13.64
C ALA A 13 -6.02 2.38 -14.77
N GLU A 14 -6.47 2.41 -16.03
CA GLU A 14 -5.65 2.05 -17.19
C GLU A 14 -4.49 3.03 -17.42
N SER A 15 -4.75 4.32 -17.25
CA SER A 15 -3.71 5.36 -17.32
C SER A 15 -2.61 5.14 -16.27
N TYR A 16 -2.99 4.78 -15.05
CA TYR A 16 -2.02 4.42 -14.00
C TYR A 16 -1.20 3.19 -14.39
N LEU A 17 -1.84 2.11 -14.84
CA LEU A 17 -1.14 0.87 -15.23
C LEU A 17 -0.11 1.10 -16.33
N GLY A 18 -0.41 1.96 -17.31
CA GLY A 18 0.53 2.33 -18.37
C GLY A 18 1.78 3.09 -17.87
N ARG A 19 1.77 3.59 -16.62
CA ARG A 19 2.83 4.40 -16.01
C ARG A 19 3.45 3.78 -14.77
N ALA A 20 2.78 2.82 -14.15
CA ALA A 20 3.18 2.23 -12.86
C ALA A 20 4.63 1.69 -12.88
N ASP A 21 5.06 1.11 -14.01
CA ASP A 21 6.43 0.63 -14.20
C ASP A 21 7.45 1.74 -14.44
N ARG A 22 7.01 2.98 -14.66
CA ARG A 22 7.87 4.14 -14.91
C ARG A 22 8.06 5.01 -13.68
N ILE A 23 7.43 4.68 -12.56
CA ILE A 23 7.65 5.39 -11.29
C ILE A 23 9.11 5.17 -10.89
N PRO A 24 9.94 6.25 -10.84
CA PRO A 24 11.36 6.12 -10.54
C PRO A 24 11.58 5.46 -9.20
N HIS A 25 12.58 4.56 -9.13
CA HIS A 25 13.00 3.89 -7.90
C HIS A 25 11.95 3.01 -7.20
N ARG A 26 10.77 2.79 -7.81
CA ARG A 26 9.72 1.93 -7.25
C ARG A 26 10.22 0.52 -6.94
N THR A 27 10.97 -0.07 -7.87
CA THR A 27 11.51 -1.43 -7.72
C THR A 27 12.48 -1.57 -6.56
N GLU A 28 13.23 -0.50 -6.22
CA GLU A 28 14.11 -0.48 -5.05
C GLU A 28 13.28 -0.51 -3.74
N GLY A 29 12.22 0.30 -3.67
CA GLY A 29 11.30 0.30 -2.54
C GLY A 29 10.58 -1.05 -2.38
N GLU A 30 10.11 -1.65 -3.49
CA GLU A 30 9.49 -2.99 -3.49
C GLU A 30 10.47 -4.08 -3.04
N ALA A 31 11.74 -4.02 -3.49
CA ALA A 31 12.77 -4.97 -3.06
C ALA A 31 13.08 -4.85 -1.56
N THR A 32 13.21 -3.61 -1.05
CA THR A 32 13.41 -3.36 0.38
C THR A 32 12.20 -3.85 1.20
N LEU A 33 10.97 -3.65 0.70
CA LEU A 33 9.77 -4.17 1.36
C LEU A 33 9.84 -5.70 1.53
N LEU A 34 10.23 -6.40 0.48
CA LEU A 34 10.34 -7.86 0.54
C LEU A 34 11.38 -8.33 1.56
N GLU A 35 12.46 -7.59 1.80
CA GLU A 35 13.48 -7.91 2.80
C GLU A 35 12.94 -7.86 4.23
N LEU A 36 11.94 -7.01 4.50
CA LEU A 36 11.34 -6.83 5.83
C LEU A 36 10.38 -7.95 6.22
N LEU A 37 9.86 -8.71 5.25
CA LEU A 37 8.90 -9.78 5.51
C LEU A 37 9.57 -10.91 6.29
N PRO A 38 8.92 -11.43 7.37
CA PRO A 38 9.42 -12.56 8.14
C PRO A 38 9.74 -13.75 7.24
N PRO A 39 10.84 -14.49 7.46
CA PRO A 39 11.18 -15.65 6.64
C PRO A 39 10.14 -16.79 6.77
N THR A 40 9.34 -16.75 7.81
CA THR A 40 8.25 -17.71 8.10
C THR A 40 6.91 -17.26 7.55
N THR A 41 6.87 -16.22 6.72
CA THR A 41 5.61 -15.69 6.17
C THR A 41 4.83 -16.77 5.44
N SER A 42 3.65 -17.06 5.95
CA SER A 42 2.71 -18.05 5.43
C SER A 42 1.34 -17.45 5.10
N ARG A 43 1.02 -16.27 5.62
CA ARG A 43 -0.26 -15.60 5.36
C ARG A 43 -0.08 -14.09 5.22
N VAL A 44 -0.52 -13.55 4.06
CA VAL A 44 -0.30 -12.15 3.66
C VAL A 44 -1.60 -11.46 3.29
N LEU A 45 -1.75 -10.20 3.73
CA LEU A 45 -2.80 -9.30 3.29
C LEU A 45 -2.18 -8.19 2.45
N ASP A 46 -2.69 -7.99 1.23
CA ASP A 46 -2.28 -6.89 0.33
C ASP A 46 -3.43 -5.88 0.21
N LEU A 47 -3.20 -4.65 0.66
CA LEU A 47 -4.18 -3.57 0.73
C LEU A 47 -4.03 -2.61 -0.45
N GLY A 48 -5.10 -2.46 -1.24
CA GLY A 48 -5.06 -1.72 -2.50
C GLY A 48 -4.14 -2.43 -3.50
N SER A 49 -4.42 -3.72 -3.72
CA SER A 49 -3.53 -4.62 -4.47
C SER A 49 -3.34 -4.23 -5.94
N GLY A 50 -4.20 -3.37 -6.48
CA GLY A 50 -4.19 -2.98 -7.88
C GLY A 50 -4.29 -4.20 -8.80
N ASP A 51 -3.39 -4.30 -9.77
CA ASP A 51 -3.29 -5.47 -10.66
C ASP A 51 -2.56 -6.67 -10.04
N GLY A 52 -2.19 -6.61 -8.76
CA GLY A 52 -1.48 -7.66 -8.04
C GLY A 52 0.04 -7.68 -8.23
N ARG A 53 0.65 -6.58 -8.68
CA ARG A 53 2.09 -6.48 -8.89
C ARG A 53 2.89 -6.81 -7.63
N LEU A 54 2.63 -6.10 -6.52
CA LEU A 54 3.34 -6.33 -5.25
C LEU A 54 3.11 -7.74 -4.73
N LEU A 55 1.85 -8.19 -4.72
CA LEU A 55 1.51 -9.54 -4.29
C LEU A 55 2.24 -10.61 -5.12
N GLY A 56 2.41 -10.39 -6.42
CA GLY A 56 3.20 -11.28 -7.27
C GLY A 56 4.64 -11.43 -6.82
N PHE A 57 5.30 -10.35 -6.40
CA PHE A 57 6.66 -10.41 -5.84
C PHE A 57 6.68 -11.14 -4.49
N VAL A 58 5.69 -10.90 -3.63
CA VAL A 58 5.56 -11.61 -2.34
C VAL A 58 5.42 -13.11 -2.55
N LEU A 59 4.53 -13.54 -3.44
CA LEU A 59 4.30 -14.95 -3.73
C LEU A 59 5.48 -15.62 -4.47
N ASN A 60 6.26 -14.87 -5.24
CA ASN A 60 7.51 -15.39 -5.79
C ASN A 60 8.54 -15.69 -4.67
N LYS A 61 8.58 -14.90 -3.61
CA LYS A 61 9.43 -15.13 -2.45
C LYS A 61 8.86 -16.21 -1.52
N PHE A 62 7.55 -16.27 -1.37
CA PHE A 62 6.82 -17.19 -0.49
C PHE A 62 5.76 -17.97 -1.27
N PRO A 63 6.15 -18.96 -2.10
CA PRO A 63 5.23 -19.58 -3.07
C PRO A 63 4.10 -20.40 -2.44
N ASN A 64 4.22 -20.76 -1.16
CA ASN A 64 3.22 -21.50 -0.43
C ASN A 64 2.34 -20.60 0.49
N ALA A 65 2.57 -19.30 0.51
CA ALA A 65 1.81 -18.40 1.36
C ALA A 65 0.36 -18.27 0.86
N GLU A 66 -0.57 -18.25 1.80
CA GLU A 66 -1.94 -17.82 1.55
C GLU A 66 -1.99 -16.29 1.47
N ALA A 67 -2.72 -15.77 0.50
CA ALA A 67 -2.83 -14.35 0.30
C ALA A 67 -4.29 -13.88 0.17
N VAL A 68 -4.58 -12.78 0.83
CA VAL A 68 -5.82 -12.01 0.63
C VAL A 68 -5.45 -10.69 -0.04
N ALA A 69 -6.05 -10.42 -1.18
CA ALA A 69 -5.84 -9.20 -1.96
C ALA A 69 -7.12 -8.36 -1.95
N LEU A 70 -7.02 -7.13 -1.47
CA LEU A 70 -8.14 -6.19 -1.41
C LEU A 70 -7.92 -5.04 -2.39
N ASP A 71 -8.91 -4.79 -3.23
CA ASP A 71 -9.00 -3.59 -4.07
C ASP A 71 -10.49 -3.25 -4.27
N PHE A 72 -10.81 -2.02 -4.70
CA PHE A 72 -12.20 -1.64 -4.97
C PHE A 72 -12.42 -1.18 -6.42
N SER A 73 -11.35 -0.97 -7.18
CA SER A 73 -11.44 -0.61 -8.60
C SER A 73 -11.86 -1.83 -9.44
N PRO A 74 -12.99 -1.78 -10.17
CA PRO A 74 -13.43 -2.91 -10.98
C PRO A 74 -12.38 -3.35 -12.00
N THR A 75 -11.68 -2.39 -12.63
CA THR A 75 -10.61 -2.65 -13.60
C THR A 75 -9.42 -3.35 -12.96
N MET A 76 -9.02 -2.91 -11.75
CA MET A 76 -7.92 -3.55 -11.01
C MET A 76 -8.31 -4.95 -10.57
N LEU A 77 -9.50 -5.13 -10.00
CA LEU A 77 -10.01 -6.44 -9.58
C LEU A 77 -10.07 -7.45 -10.73
N GLU A 78 -10.44 -7.02 -11.93
CA GLU A 78 -10.43 -7.90 -13.10
C GLU A 78 -9.01 -8.38 -13.41
N LYS A 79 -8.03 -7.45 -13.48
CA LYS A 79 -6.61 -7.76 -13.76
C LYS A 79 -6.01 -8.62 -12.66
N LEU A 80 -6.33 -8.33 -11.41
CA LEU A 80 -5.89 -9.08 -10.24
C LEU A 80 -6.38 -10.54 -10.29
N ARG A 81 -7.68 -10.76 -10.60
CA ARG A 81 -8.24 -12.09 -10.78
C ARG A 81 -7.64 -12.83 -11.98
N GLN A 82 -7.36 -12.13 -13.07
CA GLN A 82 -6.68 -12.70 -14.23
C GLN A 82 -5.26 -13.14 -13.90
N ARG A 83 -4.48 -12.27 -13.20
CA ARG A 83 -3.10 -12.56 -12.80
C ARG A 83 -2.97 -13.81 -11.94
N PHE A 84 -3.87 -13.99 -10.99
CA PHE A 84 -3.86 -15.13 -10.06
C PHE A 84 -4.87 -16.24 -10.41
N HIS A 85 -5.37 -16.23 -11.64
CA HIS A 85 -6.30 -17.28 -12.10
C HIS A 85 -5.68 -18.68 -11.90
N GLY A 86 -6.43 -19.56 -11.22
CA GLY A 86 -5.99 -20.93 -10.92
C GLY A 86 -5.05 -21.07 -9.72
N ASN A 87 -4.64 -19.98 -9.07
CA ASN A 87 -3.90 -20.04 -7.82
C ASN A 87 -4.86 -20.12 -6.63
N SER A 88 -5.05 -21.30 -6.07
CA SER A 88 -5.97 -21.54 -4.94
C SER A 88 -5.56 -20.88 -3.64
N ASN A 89 -4.29 -20.42 -3.53
CA ASN A 89 -3.80 -19.75 -2.32
C ASN A 89 -4.11 -18.25 -2.32
N VAL A 90 -4.68 -17.69 -3.40
CA VAL A 90 -5.00 -16.26 -3.50
C VAL A 90 -6.51 -16.03 -3.48
N SER A 91 -6.97 -15.30 -2.50
CA SER A 91 -8.33 -14.78 -2.41
C SER A 91 -8.37 -13.31 -2.81
N VAL A 92 -9.23 -12.95 -3.76
CA VAL A 92 -9.42 -11.56 -4.21
C VAL A 92 -10.80 -11.08 -3.75
N SER A 93 -10.84 -9.98 -3.03
CA SER A 93 -12.07 -9.37 -2.52
C SER A 93 -12.20 -7.91 -2.90
N ASP A 94 -13.42 -7.51 -3.27
CA ASP A 94 -13.81 -6.12 -3.46
C ASP A 94 -13.93 -5.46 -2.08
N HIS A 95 -13.08 -4.45 -1.82
CA HIS A 95 -13.11 -3.69 -0.59
C HIS A 95 -12.52 -2.29 -0.77
N ASN A 96 -13.28 -1.27 -0.41
CA ASN A 96 -12.80 0.10 -0.36
C ASN A 96 -12.17 0.40 1.01
N LEU A 97 -10.90 0.82 1.01
CA LEU A 97 -10.14 1.15 2.24
C LEU A 97 -10.73 2.32 3.04
N ASP A 98 -11.65 3.10 2.49
CA ASP A 98 -12.42 4.10 3.23
C ASP A 98 -13.38 3.47 4.26
N ASN A 99 -13.69 2.17 4.11
CA ASN A 99 -14.50 1.41 5.05
C ASN A 99 -13.60 0.59 6.00
N PRO A 100 -14.10 0.26 7.20
CA PRO A 100 -13.39 -0.64 8.12
C PRO A 100 -13.06 -1.99 7.48
N LEU A 101 -11.86 -2.53 7.76
CA LEU A 101 -11.45 -3.83 7.26
C LEU A 101 -12.38 -4.94 7.78
N PRO A 102 -12.77 -5.89 6.92
CA PRO A 102 -13.58 -7.03 7.34
C PRO A 102 -12.78 -7.99 8.27
N PRO A 103 -13.45 -8.88 9.00
CA PRO A 103 -12.78 -9.85 9.85
C PRO A 103 -12.11 -10.94 8.99
N LEU A 104 -10.82 -10.77 8.70
CA LEU A 104 -10.04 -11.64 7.80
C LEU A 104 -9.16 -12.65 8.54
N GLY A 105 -9.13 -12.64 9.89
CA GLY A 105 -8.20 -13.42 10.69
C GLY A 105 -6.83 -12.77 10.79
N GLU A 106 -5.82 -13.52 11.25
CA GLU A 106 -4.48 -12.98 11.49
C GLU A 106 -3.55 -13.18 10.29
N PHE A 107 -2.54 -12.29 10.13
CA PHE A 107 -1.56 -12.29 9.05
C PHE A 107 -0.14 -12.15 9.60
N ASP A 108 0.81 -12.84 8.98
CA ASP A 108 2.24 -12.66 9.27
C ASP A 108 2.78 -11.36 8.66
N ALA A 109 2.17 -10.93 7.55
CA ALA A 109 2.51 -9.68 6.89
C ALA A 109 1.26 -9.00 6.32
N VAL A 110 1.17 -7.69 6.50
CA VAL A 110 0.26 -6.82 5.79
C VAL A 110 1.09 -5.86 4.95
N VAL A 111 0.82 -5.79 3.66
CA VAL A 111 1.57 -4.97 2.72
C VAL A 111 0.63 -4.02 1.97
N SER A 112 1.14 -2.87 1.56
CA SER A 112 0.47 -1.93 0.67
C SER A 112 1.48 -1.20 -0.19
N SER A 113 1.11 -0.85 -1.42
CA SER A 113 1.94 -0.07 -2.33
C SER A 113 1.11 0.97 -3.06
N PHE A 114 1.32 2.24 -2.74
CA PHE A 114 0.69 3.40 -3.37
C PHE A 114 -0.84 3.34 -3.39
N ALA A 115 -1.46 3.02 -2.25
CA ALA A 115 -2.91 2.95 -2.11
C ALA A 115 -3.45 3.78 -0.93
N ILE A 116 -2.82 3.71 0.23
CA ILE A 116 -3.35 4.31 1.46
C ILE A 116 -3.33 5.84 1.42
N HIS A 117 -2.49 6.48 0.58
CA HIS A 117 -2.47 7.95 0.44
C HIS A 117 -3.79 8.53 -0.07
N HIS A 118 -4.67 7.74 -0.65
CA HIS A 118 -6.01 8.19 -1.04
C HIS A 118 -7.02 8.26 0.12
N CYS A 119 -6.75 7.61 1.25
CA CYS A 119 -7.59 7.70 2.45
C CYS A 119 -7.45 9.05 3.15
N THR A 120 -8.50 9.53 3.84
CA THR A 120 -8.37 10.71 4.72
C THR A 120 -7.36 10.45 5.85
N HIS A 121 -6.82 11.52 6.45
CA HIS A 121 -5.80 11.36 7.52
C HIS A 121 -6.37 10.60 8.73
N GLU A 122 -7.64 10.85 9.10
CA GLU A 122 -8.32 10.11 10.16
C GLU A 122 -8.44 8.64 9.78
N ARG A 123 -8.91 8.34 8.54
CA ARG A 123 -9.06 6.98 8.06
C ARG A 123 -7.71 6.22 7.99
N LYS A 124 -6.62 6.88 7.60
CA LYS A 124 -5.29 6.27 7.63
C LYS A 124 -4.93 5.78 9.03
N ARG A 125 -5.17 6.60 10.06
CA ARG A 125 -4.88 6.24 11.44
C ARG A 125 -5.71 5.04 11.90
N ASP A 126 -7.03 5.09 11.64
CA ASP A 126 -7.93 3.98 11.98
C ASP A 126 -7.51 2.69 11.27
N LEU A 127 -7.13 2.80 9.98
CA LEU A 127 -6.65 1.67 9.18
C LEU A 127 -5.37 1.06 9.78
N TYR A 128 -4.43 1.88 10.26
CA TYR A 128 -3.22 1.38 10.92
C TYR A 128 -3.53 0.63 12.23
N GLU A 129 -4.56 1.08 12.99
CA GLU A 129 -5.05 0.36 14.17
C GLU A 129 -5.73 -0.96 13.79
N GLU A 130 -6.51 -0.99 12.72
CA GLU A 130 -7.15 -2.20 12.21
C GLU A 130 -6.11 -3.20 11.73
N ILE A 131 -5.08 -2.76 11.00
CA ILE A 131 -3.97 -3.60 10.56
C ILE A 131 -3.23 -4.19 11.77
N PHE A 132 -2.96 -3.40 12.81
CA PHE A 132 -2.32 -3.88 14.03
C PHE A 132 -3.10 -5.04 14.68
N ARG A 133 -4.43 -4.96 14.68
CA ARG A 133 -5.28 -6.03 15.23
C ARG A 133 -5.22 -7.30 14.37
N LEU A 134 -5.11 -7.15 13.04
CA LEU A 134 -5.02 -8.27 12.10
C LEU A 134 -3.62 -8.91 12.01
N LEU A 135 -2.57 -8.26 12.50
CA LEU A 135 -1.25 -8.88 12.55
C LEU A 135 -1.17 -9.96 13.62
N ALA A 136 -0.58 -11.08 13.28
CA ALA A 136 -0.13 -12.08 14.26
C ALA A 136 1.00 -11.50 15.12
N PRO A 137 1.24 -11.99 16.35
CA PRO A 137 2.43 -11.64 17.13
C PRO A 137 3.71 -11.82 16.32
N GLY A 138 4.59 -10.81 16.31
CA GLY A 138 5.80 -10.76 15.46
C GLY A 138 5.56 -10.44 13.99
N GLY A 139 4.32 -10.28 13.56
CA GLY A 139 3.95 -9.91 12.20
C GLY A 139 4.35 -8.48 11.84
N VAL A 140 4.46 -8.16 10.53
CA VAL A 140 4.94 -6.88 10.03
C VAL A 140 3.89 -6.18 9.16
N PHE A 141 3.75 -4.88 9.34
CA PHE A 141 3.10 -3.97 8.39
C PHE A 141 4.15 -3.24 7.58
N CYS A 142 4.05 -3.29 6.24
CA CYS A 142 4.91 -2.59 5.30
C CYS A 142 4.07 -1.74 4.34
N ASN A 143 4.29 -0.43 4.35
CA ASN A 143 3.58 0.52 3.49
C ASN A 143 4.57 1.30 2.62
N LEU A 144 4.64 0.96 1.33
CA LEU A 144 5.36 1.73 0.32
C LEU A 144 4.42 2.81 -0.20
N GLU A 145 4.70 4.08 0.13
CA GLU A 145 3.69 5.12 0.10
C GLU A 145 4.17 6.42 -0.55
N HIS A 146 3.24 7.20 -1.09
CA HIS A 146 3.42 8.59 -1.46
C HIS A 146 3.14 9.49 -0.24
N VAL A 147 4.19 10.12 0.28
CA VAL A 147 4.13 10.96 1.48
C VAL A 147 4.29 12.43 1.13
N ALA A 148 3.82 13.32 2.02
CA ALA A 148 3.95 14.76 1.81
C ALA A 148 5.42 15.22 1.85
N SER A 149 5.77 16.16 0.98
CA SER A 149 7.01 16.92 1.08
C SER A 149 6.96 17.92 2.23
N ALA A 150 8.13 18.28 2.75
CA ALA A 150 8.26 19.30 3.79
C ALA A 150 7.92 20.72 3.31
N THR A 151 8.00 20.98 2.01
CA THR A 151 7.69 22.29 1.40
C THR A 151 7.03 22.13 0.04
N GLN A 152 6.22 23.13 -0.35
CA GLN A 152 5.61 23.18 -1.68
C GLN A 152 6.65 23.14 -2.82
N LYS A 153 7.82 23.76 -2.62
CA LYS A 153 8.90 23.71 -3.61
C LYS A 153 9.36 22.27 -3.87
N LEU A 154 9.61 21.51 -2.81
CA LEU A 154 10.02 20.10 -2.93
C LEU A 154 8.95 19.24 -3.58
N HIS A 155 7.67 19.51 -3.31
CA HIS A 155 6.54 18.86 -3.94
C HIS A 155 6.53 19.10 -5.46
N VAL A 156 6.62 20.36 -5.89
CA VAL A 156 6.70 20.71 -7.33
C VAL A 156 7.92 20.07 -8.00
N ASP A 157 9.09 20.09 -7.34
CA ASP A 157 10.31 19.45 -7.82
C ASP A 157 10.14 17.91 -7.95
N PHE A 158 9.38 17.29 -7.04
CA PHE A 158 9.05 15.87 -7.13
C PHE A 158 8.10 15.59 -8.29
N LEU A 159 6.96 16.29 -8.40
CA LEU A 159 6.01 16.14 -9.49
C LEU A 159 6.69 16.27 -10.85
N SER A 160 7.51 17.31 -11.02
CA SER A 160 8.28 17.52 -12.25
C SER A 160 9.21 16.35 -12.58
N SER A 161 9.81 15.71 -11.54
CA SER A 161 10.73 14.57 -11.74
C SER A 161 10.03 13.30 -12.21
N ILE A 162 8.72 13.20 -12.01
CA ILE A 162 7.88 12.07 -12.45
C ILE A 162 6.93 12.44 -13.62
N GLY A 163 7.12 13.63 -14.23
CA GLY A 163 6.38 14.07 -15.40
C GLY A 163 5.00 14.67 -15.13
N TYR A 164 4.77 15.16 -13.90
CA TYR A 164 3.55 15.83 -13.49
C TYR A 164 3.76 17.30 -13.14
N THR A 165 2.66 18.02 -13.05
CA THR A 165 2.57 19.37 -12.49
C THR A 165 1.49 19.39 -11.41
N PRO A 166 1.41 20.45 -10.57
CA PRO A 166 0.33 20.56 -9.58
C PRO A 166 -1.09 20.51 -10.20
N GLU A 167 -1.24 20.93 -11.46
CA GLU A 167 -2.52 20.90 -12.17
C GLU A 167 -2.89 19.51 -12.71
N THR A 168 -1.89 18.64 -12.89
CA THR A 168 -2.08 17.27 -13.42
C THR A 168 -1.90 16.18 -12.38
N GLU A 169 -1.58 16.56 -11.15
CA GLU A 169 -1.55 15.63 -10.02
C GLU A 169 -2.95 15.02 -9.79
N ASP A 170 -2.95 13.78 -9.31
CA ASP A 170 -4.20 13.11 -8.93
C ASP A 170 -4.89 13.88 -7.78
N PRO A 171 -6.08 14.45 -8.00
CA PRO A 171 -6.79 15.25 -7.00
C PRO A 171 -7.29 14.40 -5.81
N SER A 172 -7.28 13.09 -5.92
CA SER A 172 -7.65 12.18 -4.82
C SER A 172 -6.52 11.98 -3.79
N ASN A 173 -5.30 12.45 -4.08
CA ASN A 173 -4.18 12.39 -3.16
C ASN A 173 -4.46 13.17 -1.86
N LYS A 174 -4.26 12.51 -0.73
CA LYS A 174 -4.32 13.07 0.61
C LYS A 174 -3.01 12.80 1.33
N LEU A 175 -1.95 13.41 0.80
CA LEU A 175 -0.59 13.19 1.28
C LEU A 175 -0.45 13.61 2.73
N LEU A 176 0.31 12.82 3.50
CA LEU A 176 0.59 13.09 4.91
C LEU A 176 2.08 12.97 5.18
N ASP A 177 2.57 13.83 6.06
CA ASP A 177 3.96 13.81 6.50
C ASP A 177 4.38 12.43 7.04
N LEU A 178 5.57 11.99 6.65
CA LEU A 178 6.10 10.69 7.03
C LEU A 178 6.28 10.56 8.56
N HIS A 179 6.79 11.61 9.23
CA HIS A 179 7.03 11.55 10.67
C HIS A 179 5.74 11.41 11.46
N ILE A 180 4.67 12.06 11.04
CA ILE A 180 3.35 11.92 11.64
C ILE A 180 2.88 10.46 11.55
N GLN A 181 3.03 9.84 10.38
CA GLN A 181 2.63 8.44 10.18
C GLN A 181 3.47 7.48 11.04
N LEU A 182 4.80 7.68 11.11
CA LEU A 182 5.66 6.89 11.99
C LEU A 182 5.33 7.08 13.48
N GLN A 183 4.95 8.30 13.91
CA GLN A 183 4.48 8.55 15.27
C GLN A 183 3.17 7.82 15.56
N TRP A 184 2.24 7.78 14.60
CA TRP A 184 1.00 7.04 14.76
C TRP A 184 1.25 5.55 14.94
N LEU A 185 2.09 4.95 14.10
CA LEU A 185 2.45 3.53 14.23
C LEU A 185 3.00 3.22 15.63
N ARG A 186 3.95 4.04 16.13
CA ARG A 186 4.50 3.90 17.49
C ARG A 186 3.42 4.05 18.57
N SER A 187 2.52 5.02 18.43
CA SER A 187 1.45 5.27 19.40
C SER A 187 0.40 4.16 19.44
N ILE A 188 0.20 3.44 18.34
CA ILE A 188 -0.69 2.28 18.25
C ILE A 188 -0.08 1.05 18.96
N GLY A 189 1.24 0.98 19.04
CA GLY A 189 1.94 -0.12 19.71
C GLY A 189 2.83 -0.95 18.80
N TYR A 190 3.06 -0.52 17.55
CA TYR A 190 4.08 -1.15 16.72
C TYR A 190 5.48 -0.89 17.28
N GLU A 191 6.32 -1.91 17.23
CA GLU A 191 7.77 -1.86 17.52
C GLU A 191 8.56 -1.83 16.21
N ASP A 192 9.88 -1.53 16.29
CA ASP A 192 10.78 -1.45 15.14
C ASP A 192 10.27 -0.53 14.02
N VAL A 193 9.57 0.54 14.40
CA VAL A 193 8.96 1.49 13.47
C VAL A 193 10.00 2.41 12.88
N ASP A 194 10.22 2.33 11.57
CA ASP A 194 11.12 3.24 10.85
C ASP A 194 10.71 3.42 9.38
N CYS A 195 11.39 4.35 8.71
CA CYS A 195 11.42 4.51 7.27
C CYS A 195 12.61 3.75 6.70
N PHE A 196 12.36 2.60 6.08
CA PHE A 196 13.40 1.68 5.60
C PHE A 196 13.95 2.04 4.23
N TRP A 197 13.19 2.81 3.45
CA TRP A 197 13.62 3.35 2.17
C TRP A 197 12.89 4.66 1.86
N LYS A 198 13.58 5.61 1.23
CA LYS A 198 12.97 6.87 0.81
C LYS A 198 13.63 7.43 -0.44
N TRP A 199 12.83 7.82 -1.42
CA TRP A 199 13.24 8.65 -2.54
C TRP A 199 12.24 9.79 -2.72
N ARG A 200 12.65 11.02 -2.39
CA ARG A 200 11.80 12.22 -2.40
C ARG A 200 10.50 12.00 -1.60
N GLU A 201 9.34 11.95 -2.28
CA GLU A 201 8.02 11.71 -1.67
C GLU A 201 7.63 10.23 -1.63
N LEU A 202 8.41 9.35 -2.20
CA LEU A 202 8.18 7.92 -2.08
C LEU A 202 8.92 7.38 -0.87
N ALA A 203 8.22 6.71 0.01
CA ALA A 203 8.79 6.19 1.26
C ALA A 203 8.23 4.81 1.60
N LEU A 204 9.08 3.92 2.10
CA LEU A 204 8.68 2.67 2.70
C LEU A 204 8.74 2.81 4.22
N MET A 205 7.60 2.84 4.86
CA MET A 205 7.49 2.74 6.31
C MET A 205 7.08 1.32 6.72
N ALA A 206 7.60 0.85 7.84
CA ALA A 206 7.20 -0.42 8.40
C ALA A 206 7.22 -0.39 9.93
N GLY A 207 6.51 -1.35 10.53
CA GLY A 207 6.48 -1.62 11.96
C GLY A 207 6.02 -3.03 12.23
N ARG A 208 6.40 -3.58 13.38
CA ARG A 208 6.07 -4.94 13.80
C ARG A 208 5.09 -4.94 14.96
N LYS A 209 4.19 -5.92 14.98
CA LYS A 209 3.44 -6.23 16.19
C LYS A 209 4.36 -6.95 17.17
N PRO A 210 4.41 -6.57 18.45
CA PRO A 210 5.15 -7.32 19.48
C PRO A 210 4.82 -8.81 19.48
N ALA A 211 5.83 -9.65 19.84
CA ALA A 211 5.70 -11.11 19.90
C ALA A 211 4.90 -11.58 21.13
#